data_81d32c4197a55558a77d2d4d695766de
#
_entry.id   81d32c4197a55558a77d2d4d695766de
#
_cell.length_a   1.000
_cell.length_b   1.000
_cell.length_c   1.000
_cell.angle_alpha   90.00
_cell.angle_beta   90.00
_cell.angle_gamma   90.00
#
_symmetry.space_group_name_H-M   'P 1'
#
loop_
_entity.id
_entity.type
_entity.pdbx_description
1 polymer ?
#
loop_
_entity_poly.entity_id
_entity_poly.type
_entity_poly.pdbx_seq_one_letter_code
_entity_poly.pdbx_strand_id
1 'polypeptide(L)'
;MRLRKTYGRQSAPLWPLLIKELREITNGRALWTMLLLLCPLVGYSFFQAVSLYGEASTAALQSPVLASSLSPLDGILVPTLGSFYVAVTLLFPFVAIRALGQEKETGALRLLVQLPYRPSTLVSAKLAAVLAAWTLASIPALSAVVLWRILGGHLAPAETANLLFGHLAYGLLVGALALFSASISDSAATAAIVALAVTIGSWVLDFTVAGSPGILSWIAQLSLTQTLRPFEQGLLSSGLALGTACAIFGLIALATVWLPPGVPPRSKLRRSLLWVLAVAVMLGAATQLRLTVDVTEDRRNSFPAADQKLLATLRLPLLVTVHLAPEDPRYADLQRNVLAKLERAMPNVSVALGGPRQGFSSGSSDESYGEVEYVYGGRSDTSRSTSPREILPLLYALAGVSPPVPTPGSEYPGYPLVASADATLFWFFGGLPLLIVLSWWCIRRPPSIDSSLMHEGGLS
;
A
#
# COMPACT_ATOMS: atom_id res chain seq x y z
N MET A 1 42.71 -35.87 19.12
CA MET A 1 42.50 -34.74 20.04
C MET A 1 42.14 -33.51 19.20
N ARG A 2 40.81 -33.28 18.93
CA ARG A 2 40.29 -32.20 18.03
C ARG A 2 39.89 -31.03 18.92
N LEU A 3 40.76 -30.02 19.01
CA LEU A 3 40.45 -28.74 19.62
C LEU A 3 39.41 -27.99 18.72
N ARG A 4 38.12 -28.15 19.02
CA ARG A 4 37.06 -27.26 18.54
C ARG A 4 37.22 -25.91 19.24
N LYS A 5 38.01 -25.00 18.67
CA LYS A 5 37.99 -23.58 19.08
C LYS A 5 36.61 -23.03 18.79
N THR A 6 35.79 -22.93 19.82
CA THR A 6 34.57 -22.10 19.85
C THR A 6 35.02 -20.63 19.82
N TYR A 7 35.29 -20.13 18.61
CA TYR A 7 35.32 -18.67 18.42
C TYR A 7 33.87 -18.20 18.65
N GLY A 8 33.68 -17.50 19.79
CA GLY A 8 32.49 -16.72 20.01
C GLY A 8 32.29 -15.80 18.77
N ARG A 9 31.23 -16.02 18.01
CA ARG A 9 30.81 -15.15 16.90
C ARG A 9 30.50 -13.78 17.51
N GLN A 10 31.52 -12.93 17.67
CA GLN A 10 31.31 -11.51 17.84
C GLN A 10 30.60 -11.08 16.53
N SER A 11 29.36 -10.65 16.63
CA SER A 11 28.61 -10.12 15.50
C SER A 11 29.34 -8.84 15.07
N ALA A 12 29.96 -8.88 13.88
CA ALA A 12 30.56 -7.70 13.30
C ALA A 12 29.53 -6.57 13.22
N PRO A 13 29.94 -5.30 13.45
CA PRO A 13 28.99 -4.17 13.49
C PRO A 13 28.21 -4.03 12.17
N LEU A 14 26.91 -3.83 12.28
CA LEU A 14 25.99 -3.66 11.14
C LEU A 14 26.29 -2.40 10.33
N TRP A 15 26.82 -1.37 10.97
CA TRP A 15 26.98 -0.04 10.40
C TRP A 15 27.88 0.03 9.15
N PRO A 16 29.08 -0.58 9.13
CA PRO A 16 29.93 -0.59 7.93
C PRO A 16 29.26 -1.31 6.75
N LEU A 17 28.51 -2.38 7.04
CA LEU A 17 27.76 -3.12 6.01
C LEU A 17 26.66 -2.25 5.42
N LEU A 18 25.89 -1.55 6.26
CA LEU A 18 24.82 -0.65 5.80
C LEU A 18 25.38 0.50 4.95
N ILE A 19 26.48 1.12 5.37
CA ILE A 19 27.12 2.18 4.58
C ILE A 19 27.56 1.65 3.21
N LYS A 20 28.14 0.45 3.17
CA LYS A 20 28.54 -0.19 1.91
C LYS A 20 27.32 -0.37 0.99
N GLU A 21 26.22 -0.95 1.51
CA GLU A 21 24.98 -1.18 0.73
C GLU A 21 24.36 0.14 0.23
N LEU A 22 24.31 1.16 1.09
CA LEU A 22 23.81 2.49 0.71
C LEU A 22 24.64 3.12 -0.41
N ARG A 23 25.98 3.07 -0.28
CA ARG A 23 26.88 3.59 -1.34
C ARG A 23 26.70 2.84 -2.65
N GLU A 24 26.48 1.54 -2.60
CA GLU A 24 26.30 0.71 -3.78
C GLU A 24 25.02 1.08 -4.54
N ILE A 25 23.90 1.30 -3.84
CA ILE A 25 22.64 1.75 -4.40
C ILE A 25 22.75 3.20 -4.93
N THR A 26 23.32 4.11 -4.16
CA THR A 26 23.41 5.53 -4.56
C THR A 26 24.41 5.80 -5.69
N ASN A 27 25.50 5.01 -5.77
CA ASN A 27 26.41 5.06 -6.91
C ASN A 27 25.85 4.40 -8.17
N GLY A 28 24.82 3.55 -8.02
CA GLY A 28 24.16 2.85 -9.11
C GLY A 28 23.34 3.80 -9.99
N ARG A 29 23.34 3.55 -11.33
CA ARG A 29 22.54 4.36 -12.28
C ARG A 29 21.03 4.12 -12.15
N ALA A 30 20.61 2.92 -11.71
CA ALA A 30 19.21 2.51 -11.73
C ALA A 30 18.31 3.40 -10.86
N LEU A 31 18.75 3.76 -9.64
CA LEU A 31 18.00 4.65 -8.75
C LEU A 31 17.79 6.03 -9.39
N TRP A 32 18.85 6.61 -9.94
CA TRP A 32 18.80 7.95 -10.53
C TRP A 32 17.96 8.01 -11.80
N THR A 33 18.08 6.98 -12.66
CA THR A 33 17.23 6.86 -13.86
C THR A 33 15.76 6.74 -13.48
N MET A 34 15.45 5.93 -12.46
CA MET A 34 14.10 5.79 -11.95
C MET A 34 13.57 7.12 -11.40
N LEU A 35 14.38 7.87 -10.60
CA LEU A 35 14.00 9.17 -10.08
C LEU A 35 13.69 10.16 -11.20
N LEU A 36 14.51 10.21 -12.26
CA LEU A 36 14.29 11.07 -13.42
C LEU A 36 13.00 10.71 -14.17
N LEU A 37 12.61 9.43 -14.23
CA LEU A 37 11.36 8.99 -14.84
C LEU A 37 10.15 9.29 -13.94
N LEU A 38 10.33 9.22 -12.62
CA LEU A 38 9.27 9.52 -11.65
C LEU A 38 8.88 11.01 -11.66
N CYS A 39 9.83 11.92 -11.89
CA CYS A 39 9.54 13.35 -11.87
C CYS A 39 8.44 13.76 -12.85
N PRO A 40 8.53 13.52 -14.17
CA PRO A 40 7.50 13.92 -15.10
C PRO A 40 6.20 13.13 -14.90
N LEU A 41 6.27 11.84 -14.51
CA LEU A 41 5.09 11.01 -14.30
C LEU A 41 4.24 11.51 -13.14
N VAL A 42 4.86 11.69 -11.97
CA VAL A 42 4.19 12.23 -10.78
C VAL A 42 3.77 13.68 -10.99
N GLY A 43 4.65 14.48 -11.62
CA GLY A 43 4.38 15.89 -11.89
C GLY A 43 3.18 16.10 -12.80
N TYR A 44 3.06 15.30 -13.86
CA TYR A 44 1.90 15.37 -14.76
C TYR A 44 0.61 14.93 -14.06
N SER A 45 0.68 13.83 -13.30
CA SER A 45 -0.48 13.36 -12.52
C SER A 45 -0.93 14.39 -11.49
N PHE A 46 0.01 15.03 -10.79
CA PHE A 46 -0.29 16.12 -9.84
C PHE A 46 -0.91 17.32 -10.55
N PHE A 47 -0.35 17.76 -11.66
CA PHE A 47 -0.90 18.87 -12.47
C PHE A 47 -2.35 18.58 -12.90
N GLN A 48 -2.61 17.40 -13.43
CA GLN A 48 -3.96 16.97 -13.83
C GLN A 48 -4.92 16.92 -12.64
N ALA A 49 -4.48 16.38 -11.52
CA ALA A 49 -5.28 16.31 -10.31
C ALA A 49 -5.69 17.70 -9.81
N VAL A 50 -4.75 18.67 -9.77
CA VAL A 50 -5.02 20.04 -9.35
C VAL A 50 -5.96 20.74 -10.34
N SER A 51 -5.78 20.55 -11.65
CA SER A 51 -6.65 21.14 -12.67
C SER A 51 -8.09 20.64 -12.55
N LEU A 52 -8.29 19.33 -12.48
CA LEU A 52 -9.62 18.71 -12.33
C LEU A 52 -10.28 19.12 -11.00
N TYR A 53 -9.50 19.14 -9.92
CA TYR A 53 -9.99 19.58 -8.61
C TYR A 53 -10.41 21.06 -8.63
N GLY A 54 -9.65 21.92 -9.32
CA GLY A 54 -9.98 23.33 -9.50
C GLY A 54 -11.27 23.53 -10.29
N GLU A 55 -11.48 22.77 -11.37
CA GLU A 55 -12.73 22.79 -12.15
C GLU A 55 -13.93 22.40 -11.28
N ALA A 56 -13.83 21.27 -10.56
CA ALA A 56 -14.87 20.83 -9.63
C ALA A 56 -15.10 21.83 -8.49
N SER A 57 -14.04 22.47 -7.99
CA SER A 57 -14.12 23.50 -6.95
C SER A 57 -14.86 24.75 -7.42
N THR A 58 -14.72 25.14 -8.67
CA THR A 58 -15.44 26.30 -9.22
C THR A 58 -16.95 26.12 -9.15
N ALA A 59 -17.47 24.92 -9.43
CA ALA A 59 -18.89 24.61 -9.26
C ALA A 59 -19.27 24.51 -7.77
N ALA A 60 -18.40 23.97 -6.95
CA ALA A 60 -18.64 23.77 -5.52
C ALA A 60 -18.69 25.06 -4.70
N LEU A 61 -17.97 26.11 -5.11
CA LEU A 61 -18.04 27.43 -4.46
C LEU A 61 -19.44 28.06 -4.47
N GLN A 62 -20.31 27.61 -5.41
CA GLN A 62 -21.70 28.08 -5.52
C GLN A 62 -22.70 27.20 -4.77
N SER A 63 -22.28 26.02 -4.26
CA SER A 63 -23.17 25.06 -3.61
C SER A 63 -22.48 24.34 -2.45
N PRO A 64 -22.93 24.56 -1.19
CA PRO A 64 -22.37 23.88 -0.03
C PRO A 64 -22.46 22.35 -0.13
N VAL A 65 -23.48 21.82 -0.78
CA VAL A 65 -23.67 20.38 -0.98
C VAL A 65 -22.56 19.80 -1.87
N LEU A 66 -22.18 20.53 -2.93
CA LEU A 66 -21.06 20.12 -3.79
C LEU A 66 -19.72 20.32 -3.07
N ALA A 67 -19.58 21.38 -2.28
CA ALA A 67 -18.37 21.61 -1.50
C ALA A 67 -18.08 20.44 -0.55
N SER A 68 -19.08 19.93 0.15
CA SER A 68 -18.91 18.80 1.10
C SER A 68 -18.51 17.47 0.43
N SER A 69 -18.62 17.35 -0.89
CA SER A 69 -18.13 16.18 -1.63
C SER A 69 -16.66 16.28 -2.03
N LEU A 70 -16.03 17.46 -1.90
CA LEU A 70 -14.65 17.69 -2.33
C LEU A 70 -13.66 17.36 -1.21
N SER A 71 -12.94 16.25 -1.39
CA SER A 71 -11.87 15.83 -0.51
C SER A 71 -10.51 15.94 -1.23
N PRO A 72 -9.52 16.64 -0.64
CA PRO A 72 -8.16 16.68 -1.17
C PRO A 72 -7.49 15.30 -1.21
N LEU A 73 -7.87 14.38 -0.32
CA LEU A 73 -7.37 13.02 -0.35
C LEU A 73 -7.67 12.35 -1.69
N ASP A 74 -8.95 12.33 -2.09
CA ASP A 74 -9.38 11.67 -3.34
C ASP A 74 -9.04 12.47 -4.59
N GLY A 75 -9.20 13.79 -4.50
CA GLY A 75 -9.02 14.67 -5.67
C GLY A 75 -7.57 14.92 -6.04
N ILE A 76 -6.65 14.90 -5.06
CA ILE A 76 -5.25 15.29 -5.27
C ILE A 76 -4.28 14.18 -4.86
N LEU A 77 -4.36 13.72 -3.59
CA LEU A 77 -3.33 12.84 -3.05
C LEU A 77 -3.37 11.45 -3.66
N VAL A 78 -4.54 10.82 -3.71
CA VAL A 78 -4.69 9.46 -4.26
C VAL A 78 -4.34 9.39 -5.74
N PRO A 79 -4.80 10.27 -6.65
CA PRO A 79 -4.37 10.23 -8.05
C PRO A 79 -2.87 10.45 -8.23
N THR A 80 -2.29 11.40 -7.48
CA THR A 80 -0.86 11.73 -7.55
C THR A 80 0.01 10.57 -7.06
N LEU A 81 -0.29 10.01 -5.88
CA LEU A 81 0.43 8.87 -5.35
C LEU A 81 0.12 7.57 -6.10
N GLY A 82 -1.03 7.47 -6.75
CA GLY A 82 -1.38 6.36 -7.64
C GLY A 82 -0.43 6.26 -8.84
N SER A 83 -0.03 7.39 -9.45
CA SER A 83 1.00 7.38 -10.50
C SER A 83 2.37 6.94 -9.97
N PHE A 84 2.75 7.39 -8.78
CA PHE A 84 3.96 6.93 -8.08
C PHE A 84 3.90 5.43 -7.80
N TYR A 85 2.77 4.92 -7.31
CA TYR A 85 2.53 3.51 -7.06
C TYR A 85 2.77 2.65 -8.31
N VAL A 86 2.18 3.02 -9.46
CA VAL A 86 2.36 2.29 -10.72
C VAL A 86 3.83 2.23 -11.11
N ALA A 87 4.52 3.36 -11.06
CA ALA A 87 5.92 3.44 -11.43
C ALA A 87 6.84 2.65 -10.47
N VAL A 88 6.58 2.71 -9.16
CA VAL A 88 7.33 1.92 -8.17
C VAL A 88 7.10 0.43 -8.38
N THR A 89 5.89 0.00 -8.66
CA THR A 89 5.58 -1.41 -8.93
C THR A 89 6.40 -1.95 -10.11
N LEU A 90 6.60 -1.15 -11.15
CA LEU A 90 7.30 -1.56 -12.37
C LEU A 90 8.81 -1.35 -12.30
N LEU A 91 9.27 -0.23 -11.73
CA LEU A 91 10.67 0.20 -11.81
C LEU A 91 11.49 -0.13 -10.57
N PHE A 92 10.88 -0.09 -9.38
CA PHE A 92 11.60 -0.29 -8.12
C PHE A 92 12.21 -1.68 -7.95
N PRO A 93 11.60 -2.78 -8.44
CA PRO A 93 12.24 -4.09 -8.41
C PRO A 93 13.63 -4.10 -9.04
N PHE A 94 13.86 -3.35 -10.13
CA PHE A 94 15.18 -3.25 -10.77
C PHE A 94 16.24 -2.58 -9.90
N VAL A 95 15.82 -1.63 -9.05
CA VAL A 95 16.73 -0.99 -8.08
C VAL A 95 17.03 -1.94 -6.93
N ALA A 96 16.00 -2.59 -6.36
CA ALA A 96 16.14 -3.47 -5.21
C ALA A 96 16.93 -4.77 -5.53
N ILE A 97 16.70 -5.37 -6.71
CA ILE A 97 17.39 -6.58 -7.16
C ILE A 97 18.91 -6.35 -7.27
N ARG A 98 19.34 -5.17 -7.69
CA ARG A 98 20.77 -4.87 -7.81
C ARG A 98 21.54 -5.01 -6.50
N ALA A 99 20.91 -4.76 -5.37
CA ALA A 99 21.54 -4.90 -4.05
C ALA A 99 22.07 -6.33 -3.78
N LEU A 100 21.52 -7.34 -4.45
CA LEU A 100 21.97 -8.74 -4.31
C LEU A 100 22.42 -9.35 -5.64
N GLY A 101 21.76 -9.02 -6.74
CA GLY A 101 22.04 -9.58 -8.06
C GLY A 101 23.44 -9.26 -8.55
N GLN A 102 23.90 -8.03 -8.39
CA GLN A 102 25.22 -7.60 -8.79
C GLN A 102 26.32 -8.33 -8.02
N GLU A 103 26.15 -8.58 -6.71
CA GLU A 103 27.11 -9.35 -5.91
C GLU A 103 27.18 -10.82 -6.30
N LYS A 104 26.05 -11.40 -6.77
CA LYS A 104 26.04 -12.76 -7.31
C LYS A 104 26.81 -12.84 -8.62
N GLU A 105 26.55 -11.92 -9.55
CA GLU A 105 27.19 -11.87 -10.87
C GLU A 105 28.70 -11.64 -10.79
N THR A 106 29.15 -10.76 -9.89
CA THR A 106 30.58 -10.47 -9.68
C THR A 106 31.27 -11.51 -8.79
N GLY A 107 30.53 -12.42 -8.16
CA GLY A 107 31.08 -13.38 -7.19
C GLY A 107 31.38 -12.80 -5.81
N ALA A 108 31.16 -11.50 -5.59
CA ALA A 108 31.39 -10.81 -4.31
C ALA A 108 30.55 -11.41 -3.17
N LEU A 109 29.37 -11.95 -3.47
CA LEU A 109 28.53 -12.64 -2.46
C LEU A 109 29.26 -13.81 -1.79
N ARG A 110 30.11 -14.55 -2.52
CA ARG A 110 30.88 -15.69 -1.96
C ARG A 110 31.87 -15.21 -0.90
N LEU A 111 32.46 -14.04 -1.09
CA LEU A 111 33.35 -13.41 -0.11
C LEU A 111 32.58 -12.88 1.10
N LEU A 112 31.44 -12.24 0.88
CA LEU A 112 30.59 -11.71 1.95
C LEU A 112 30.07 -12.81 2.88
N VAL A 113 29.71 -13.98 2.34
CA VAL A 113 29.21 -15.11 3.14
C VAL A 113 30.35 -15.76 3.96
N GLN A 114 31.63 -15.56 3.60
CA GLN A 114 32.78 -16.01 4.39
C GLN A 114 33.06 -15.11 5.59
N LEU A 115 32.58 -13.86 5.58
CA LEU A 115 32.68 -12.94 6.71
C LEU A 115 31.84 -13.43 7.91
N PRO A 116 32.17 -13.03 9.14
CA PRO A 116 31.47 -13.49 10.33
C PRO A 116 30.05 -12.89 10.50
N TYR A 117 29.36 -12.61 9.39
CA TYR A 117 27.98 -12.15 9.40
C TYR A 117 26.99 -13.32 9.29
N ARG A 118 25.87 -13.21 9.98
CA ARG A 118 24.73 -14.13 9.77
C ARG A 118 24.03 -13.80 8.46
N PRO A 119 23.50 -14.78 7.72
CA PRO A 119 22.71 -14.51 6.51
C PRO A 119 21.55 -13.53 6.73
N SER A 120 20.87 -13.63 7.90
CA SER A 120 19.82 -12.68 8.28
C SER A 120 20.33 -11.24 8.39
N THR A 121 21.53 -11.04 8.96
CA THR A 121 22.17 -9.72 9.08
C THR A 121 22.45 -9.11 7.70
N LEU A 122 22.95 -9.94 6.75
CA LEU A 122 23.20 -9.50 5.38
C LEU A 122 21.91 -9.07 4.67
N VAL A 123 20.88 -9.90 4.76
CA VAL A 123 19.57 -9.59 4.10
C VAL A 123 18.90 -8.39 4.77
N SER A 124 18.98 -8.25 6.10
CA SER A 124 18.42 -7.08 6.80
C SER A 124 19.12 -5.79 6.43
N ALA A 125 20.46 -5.79 6.27
CA ALA A 125 21.20 -4.62 5.83
C ALA A 125 20.80 -4.23 4.39
N LYS A 126 20.59 -5.20 3.50
CA LYS A 126 20.11 -4.97 2.14
C LYS A 126 18.68 -4.42 2.14
N LEU A 127 17.79 -4.96 2.98
CA LEU A 127 16.45 -4.40 3.13
C LEU A 127 16.46 -2.96 3.62
N ALA A 128 17.32 -2.64 4.59
CA ALA A 128 17.48 -1.26 5.07
C ALA A 128 18.00 -0.31 3.97
N ALA A 129 18.90 -0.78 3.13
CA ALA A 129 19.39 -0.01 1.99
C ALA A 129 18.29 0.15 0.90
N VAL A 130 17.48 -0.88 0.67
CA VAL A 130 16.32 -0.82 -0.22
C VAL A 130 15.26 0.16 0.33
N LEU A 131 15.04 0.17 1.65
CA LEU A 131 14.16 1.16 2.29
C LEU A 131 14.66 2.59 2.08
N ALA A 132 15.97 2.83 2.23
CA ALA A 132 16.56 4.14 1.96
C ALA A 132 16.42 4.54 0.48
N ALA A 133 16.60 3.59 -0.45
CA ALA A 133 16.35 3.82 -1.88
C ALA A 133 14.89 4.18 -2.17
N TRP A 134 13.95 3.50 -1.48
CA TRP A 134 12.52 3.82 -1.59
C TRP A 134 12.20 5.23 -1.05
N THR A 135 12.80 5.61 0.08
CA THR A 135 12.65 6.97 0.65
C THR A 135 13.15 8.04 -0.33
N LEU A 136 14.27 7.79 -1.01
CA LEU A 136 14.74 8.68 -2.08
C LEU A 136 13.78 8.67 -3.28
N ALA A 137 13.28 7.51 -3.69
CA ALA A 137 12.33 7.37 -4.78
C ALA A 137 11.01 8.12 -4.53
N SER A 138 10.61 8.28 -3.26
CA SER A 138 9.39 9.00 -2.89
C SER A 138 9.51 10.54 -2.94
N ILE A 139 10.71 11.10 -3.16
CA ILE A 139 10.92 12.56 -3.22
C ILE A 139 9.96 13.26 -4.19
N PRO A 140 9.74 12.81 -5.45
CA PRO A 140 8.78 13.45 -6.33
C PRO A 140 7.36 13.48 -5.76
N ALA A 141 6.89 12.36 -5.19
CA ALA A 141 5.56 12.25 -4.59
C ALA A 141 5.43 13.14 -3.33
N LEU A 142 6.44 13.16 -2.47
CA LEU A 142 6.47 14.03 -1.29
C LEU A 142 6.53 15.51 -1.69
N SER A 143 7.25 15.86 -2.77
CA SER A 143 7.28 17.23 -3.27
C SER A 143 5.90 17.69 -3.77
N ALA A 144 5.08 16.79 -4.36
CA ALA A 144 3.71 17.09 -4.75
C ALA A 144 2.82 17.41 -3.52
N VAL A 145 2.95 16.65 -2.43
CA VAL A 145 2.24 16.92 -1.16
C VAL A 145 2.62 18.31 -0.61
N VAL A 146 3.91 18.65 -0.64
CA VAL A 146 4.40 19.96 -0.18
C VAL A 146 3.88 21.08 -1.10
N LEU A 147 3.93 20.89 -2.42
CA LEU A 147 3.43 21.87 -3.38
C LEU A 147 1.93 22.09 -3.24
N TRP A 148 1.15 21.04 -2.99
CA TRP A 148 -0.29 21.19 -2.69
C TRP A 148 -0.51 22.12 -1.50
N ARG A 149 0.28 21.97 -0.44
CA ARG A 149 0.20 22.85 0.74
C ARG A 149 0.61 24.30 0.41
N ILE A 150 1.63 24.49 -0.44
CA ILE A 150 2.08 25.82 -0.89
C ILE A 150 1.00 26.50 -1.73
N LEU A 151 0.26 25.77 -2.56
CA LEU A 151 -0.86 26.28 -3.34
C LEU A 151 -2.07 26.68 -2.47
N GLY A 152 -2.00 26.50 -1.15
CA GLY A 152 -3.10 26.81 -0.22
C GLY A 152 -4.01 25.62 0.06
N GLY A 153 -3.69 24.43 -0.45
CA GLY A 153 -4.50 23.22 -0.28
C GLY A 153 -4.56 22.73 1.17
N HIS A 154 -5.70 22.18 1.53
CA HIS A 154 -5.89 21.55 2.82
C HIS A 154 -5.25 20.17 2.85
N LEU A 155 -4.63 19.81 3.97
CA LEU A 155 -4.07 18.48 4.25
C LEU A 155 -4.50 18.06 5.65
N ALA A 156 -5.28 17.02 5.75
CA ALA A 156 -5.59 16.37 7.02
C ALA A 156 -4.40 15.49 7.43
N PRO A 157 -3.75 15.74 8.60
CA PRO A 157 -2.51 15.04 8.96
C PRO A 157 -2.68 13.52 9.10
N ALA A 158 -3.80 13.09 9.68
CA ALA A 158 -4.07 11.66 9.91
C ALA A 158 -4.25 10.89 8.59
N GLU A 159 -5.03 11.44 7.65
CA GLU A 159 -5.23 10.85 6.31
C GLU A 159 -3.92 10.78 5.53
N THR A 160 -3.19 11.90 5.50
CA THR A 160 -1.92 11.99 4.77
C THR A 160 -0.90 11.02 5.34
N ALA A 161 -0.77 10.93 6.66
CA ALA A 161 0.14 9.99 7.31
C ALA A 161 -0.24 8.52 7.03
N ASN A 162 -1.53 8.19 7.06
CA ASN A 162 -2.03 6.86 6.74
C ASN A 162 -1.74 6.47 5.28
N LEU A 163 -1.97 7.39 4.35
CA LEU A 163 -1.68 7.19 2.93
C LEU A 163 -0.18 6.94 2.70
N LEU A 164 0.69 7.79 3.29
CA LEU A 164 2.14 7.64 3.19
C LEU A 164 2.64 6.35 3.85
N PHE A 165 2.03 5.95 4.97
CA PHE A 165 2.33 4.68 5.63
C PHE A 165 1.96 3.49 4.73
N GLY A 166 0.81 3.52 4.06
CA GLY A 166 0.41 2.51 3.09
C GLY A 166 1.42 2.37 1.95
N HIS A 167 1.85 3.48 1.36
CA HIS A 167 2.85 3.49 0.30
C HIS A 167 4.22 2.99 0.78
N LEU A 168 4.63 3.30 2.02
CA LEU A 168 5.85 2.79 2.64
C LEU A 168 5.77 1.26 2.81
N ALA A 169 4.68 0.76 3.37
CA ALA A 169 4.45 -0.67 3.57
C ALA A 169 4.45 -1.43 2.24
N TYR A 170 3.79 -0.87 1.22
CA TYR A 170 3.78 -1.40 -0.13
C TYR A 170 5.19 -1.43 -0.76
N GLY A 171 5.93 -0.33 -0.67
CA GLY A 171 7.31 -0.25 -1.19
C GLY A 171 8.25 -1.25 -0.52
N LEU A 172 8.12 -1.46 0.80
CA LEU A 172 8.85 -2.50 1.53
C LEU A 172 8.47 -3.91 1.08
N LEU A 173 7.18 -4.15 0.81
CA LEU A 173 6.70 -5.44 0.31
C LEU A 173 7.29 -5.75 -1.07
N VAL A 174 7.24 -4.79 -2.00
CA VAL A 174 7.86 -4.91 -3.33
C VAL A 174 9.38 -5.09 -3.23
N GLY A 175 10.04 -4.34 -2.35
CA GLY A 175 11.48 -4.46 -2.10
C GLY A 175 11.86 -5.82 -1.52
N ALA A 176 11.10 -6.35 -0.56
CA ALA A 176 11.30 -7.68 0.01
C ALA A 176 11.10 -8.79 -1.03
N LEU A 177 10.07 -8.66 -1.88
CA LEU A 177 9.82 -9.55 -3.01
C LEU A 177 10.99 -9.54 -3.99
N ALA A 178 11.50 -8.36 -4.34
CA ALA A 178 12.64 -8.20 -5.23
C ALA A 178 13.92 -8.84 -4.66
N LEU A 179 14.20 -8.66 -3.35
CA LEU A 179 15.32 -9.33 -2.68
C LEU A 179 15.16 -10.84 -2.63
N PHE A 180 13.95 -11.34 -2.37
CA PHE A 180 13.67 -12.77 -2.42
C PHE A 180 13.88 -13.31 -3.83
N SER A 181 13.34 -12.66 -4.87
CA SER A 181 13.52 -13.03 -6.28
C SER A 181 15.01 -13.07 -6.65
N ALA A 182 15.80 -12.08 -6.19
CA ALA A 182 17.25 -12.06 -6.39
C ALA A 182 17.96 -13.20 -5.64
N SER A 183 17.42 -13.65 -4.49
CA SER A 183 18.03 -14.74 -3.71
C SER A 183 17.90 -16.12 -4.40
N ILE A 184 16.79 -16.37 -5.10
CA ILE A 184 16.51 -17.64 -5.77
C ILE A 184 17.03 -17.70 -7.20
N SER A 185 17.25 -16.55 -7.85
CA SER A 185 17.66 -16.46 -9.26
C SER A 185 19.18 -16.41 -9.40
N ASP A 186 19.70 -16.89 -10.52
CA ASP A 186 21.14 -16.90 -10.81
C ASP A 186 21.63 -15.57 -11.40
N SER A 187 20.74 -14.81 -12.05
CA SER A 187 21.05 -13.51 -12.66
C SER A 187 20.05 -12.43 -12.23
N ALA A 188 20.47 -11.16 -12.30
CA ALA A 188 19.60 -10.02 -12.05
C ALA A 188 18.42 -9.93 -13.02
N ALA A 189 18.62 -10.33 -14.28
CA ALA A 189 17.58 -10.36 -15.31
C ALA A 189 16.48 -11.38 -14.95
N THR A 190 16.85 -12.60 -14.59
CA THR A 190 15.89 -13.64 -14.16
C THR A 190 15.15 -13.21 -12.90
N ALA A 191 15.86 -12.60 -11.94
CA ALA A 191 15.25 -12.05 -10.73
C ALA A 191 14.18 -10.99 -11.06
N ALA A 192 14.47 -10.11 -12.02
CA ALA A 192 13.53 -9.08 -12.45
C ALA A 192 12.28 -9.68 -13.11
N ILE A 193 12.44 -10.70 -13.95
CA ILE A 193 11.30 -11.41 -14.55
C ILE A 193 10.42 -12.04 -13.47
N VAL A 194 11.02 -12.72 -12.48
CA VAL A 194 10.27 -13.33 -11.38
C VAL A 194 9.53 -12.27 -10.56
N ALA A 195 10.20 -11.18 -10.18
CA ALA A 195 9.58 -10.11 -9.40
C ALA A 195 8.42 -9.46 -10.17
N LEU A 196 8.63 -9.12 -11.47
CA LEU A 196 7.60 -8.52 -12.32
C LEU A 196 6.44 -9.49 -12.59
N ALA A 197 6.72 -10.78 -12.79
CA ALA A 197 5.67 -11.78 -12.98
C ALA A 197 4.74 -11.85 -11.76
N VAL A 198 5.27 -11.73 -10.53
CA VAL A 198 4.47 -11.70 -9.31
C VAL A 198 3.73 -10.37 -9.17
N THR A 199 4.38 -9.22 -9.38
CA THR A 199 3.74 -7.91 -9.22
C THR A 199 2.67 -7.65 -10.27
N ILE A 200 2.95 -7.89 -11.55
CA ILE A 200 1.98 -7.74 -12.64
C ILE A 200 0.91 -8.83 -12.57
N GLY A 201 1.29 -10.07 -12.28
CA GLY A 201 0.34 -11.17 -12.09
C GLY A 201 -0.65 -10.89 -10.97
N SER A 202 -0.17 -10.31 -9.85
CA SER A 202 -1.03 -9.84 -8.76
C SER A 202 -2.03 -8.77 -9.23
N TRP A 203 -1.59 -7.87 -10.09
CA TRP A 203 -2.44 -6.81 -10.66
C TRP A 203 -3.52 -7.39 -11.58
N VAL A 204 -3.12 -8.30 -12.47
CA VAL A 204 -4.06 -9.00 -13.37
C VAL A 204 -5.10 -9.79 -12.56
N LEU A 205 -4.68 -10.47 -11.49
CA LEU A 205 -5.60 -11.20 -10.60
C LEU A 205 -6.65 -10.25 -9.98
N ASP A 206 -6.27 -9.06 -9.56
CA ASP A 206 -7.18 -8.10 -8.96
C ASP A 206 -8.30 -7.66 -9.95
N PHE A 207 -7.98 -7.52 -11.24
CA PHE A 207 -8.96 -7.18 -12.27
C PHE A 207 -9.84 -8.36 -12.70
N THR A 208 -9.25 -9.57 -12.81
CA THR A 208 -9.98 -10.73 -13.36
C THR A 208 -10.86 -11.42 -12.33
N VAL A 209 -10.52 -11.31 -11.04
CA VAL A 209 -11.21 -12.01 -9.95
C VAL A 209 -12.14 -11.09 -9.17
N ALA A 210 -12.17 -9.79 -9.48
CA ALA A 210 -13.10 -8.86 -8.88
C ALA A 210 -14.56 -9.34 -9.06
N GLY A 211 -15.27 -9.58 -7.94
CA GLY A 211 -16.65 -10.07 -7.95
C GLY A 211 -16.82 -11.60 -8.07
N SER A 212 -15.76 -12.38 -8.27
CA SER A 212 -15.87 -13.85 -8.34
C SER A 212 -16.02 -14.47 -6.95
N PRO A 213 -16.99 -15.36 -6.71
CA PRO A 213 -17.16 -16.03 -5.42
C PRO A 213 -16.22 -17.23 -5.26
N GLY A 214 -16.00 -17.67 -4.01
CA GLY A 214 -15.31 -18.92 -3.68
C GLY A 214 -13.78 -18.78 -3.58
N ILE A 215 -13.03 -19.77 -4.02
CA ILE A 215 -11.57 -19.85 -3.88
C ILE A 215 -10.86 -18.66 -4.57
N LEU A 216 -11.41 -18.18 -5.68
CA LEU A 216 -10.85 -17.05 -6.40
C LEU A 216 -10.86 -15.75 -5.58
N SER A 217 -11.87 -15.50 -4.76
CA SER A 217 -11.90 -14.34 -3.87
C SER A 217 -10.78 -14.38 -2.82
N TRP A 218 -10.42 -15.57 -2.35
CA TRP A 218 -9.26 -15.75 -1.45
C TRP A 218 -7.94 -15.45 -2.14
N ILE A 219 -7.80 -15.85 -3.40
CA ILE A 219 -6.60 -15.55 -4.20
C ILE A 219 -6.50 -14.03 -4.46
N ALA A 220 -7.64 -13.37 -4.75
CA ALA A 220 -7.67 -11.92 -4.91
C ALA A 220 -7.21 -11.17 -3.66
N GLN A 221 -7.56 -11.64 -2.46
CA GLN A 221 -7.10 -11.05 -1.20
C GLN A 221 -5.59 -11.12 -1.00
N LEU A 222 -4.89 -12.04 -1.68
CA LEU A 222 -3.43 -12.12 -1.68
C LEU A 222 -2.78 -11.14 -2.67
N SER A 223 -3.58 -10.38 -3.42
CA SER A 223 -3.07 -9.38 -4.34
C SER A 223 -2.30 -8.29 -3.60
N LEU A 224 -1.15 -7.90 -4.16
CA LEU A 224 -0.33 -6.81 -3.63
C LEU A 224 -1.09 -5.47 -3.64
N THR A 225 -1.98 -5.25 -4.60
CA THR A 225 -2.85 -4.06 -4.70
C THR A 225 -3.80 -3.93 -3.52
N GLN A 226 -4.33 -5.06 -3.03
CA GLN A 226 -5.23 -5.06 -1.88
C GLN A 226 -4.55 -4.59 -0.59
N THR A 227 -3.22 -4.62 -0.52
CA THR A 227 -2.48 -4.09 0.64
C THR A 227 -2.47 -2.56 0.70
N LEU A 228 -2.65 -1.87 -0.42
CA LEU A 228 -2.59 -0.40 -0.49
C LEU A 228 -3.99 0.24 -0.45
N ARG A 229 -4.98 -0.36 -1.11
CA ARG A 229 -6.34 0.22 -1.25
C ARG A 229 -6.99 0.73 0.04
N PRO A 230 -6.98 0.01 1.17
CA PRO A 230 -7.58 0.53 2.40
C PRO A 230 -6.89 1.80 2.91
N PHE A 231 -5.56 1.90 2.76
CA PHE A 231 -4.82 3.11 3.13
C PHE A 231 -5.17 4.30 2.23
N GLU A 232 -5.37 4.08 0.93
CA GLU A 232 -5.85 5.10 -0.03
C GLU A 232 -7.27 5.56 0.31
N GLN A 233 -8.10 4.66 0.83
CA GLN A 233 -9.43 4.98 1.32
C GLN A 233 -9.45 5.63 2.71
N GLY A 234 -8.29 5.82 3.34
CA GLY A 234 -8.19 6.38 4.68
C GLY A 234 -8.57 5.41 5.81
N LEU A 235 -8.50 4.12 5.57
CA LEU A 235 -8.71 3.09 6.58
C LEU A 235 -7.38 2.58 7.14
N LEU A 236 -7.17 2.71 8.43
CA LEU A 236 -6.08 2.07 9.15
C LEU A 236 -6.57 0.74 9.73
N SER A 237 -6.19 -0.36 9.10
CA SER A 237 -6.51 -1.70 9.56
C SER A 237 -5.30 -2.37 10.22
N SER A 238 -5.43 -2.73 11.49
CA SER A 238 -4.36 -3.43 12.22
C SER A 238 -4.07 -4.81 11.63
N GLY A 239 -5.10 -5.52 11.19
CA GLY A 239 -4.97 -6.84 10.54
C GLY A 239 -4.19 -6.75 9.24
N LEU A 240 -4.51 -5.73 8.40
CA LEU A 240 -3.80 -5.50 7.15
C LEU A 240 -2.34 -5.08 7.37
N ALA A 241 -2.10 -4.13 8.28
CA ALA A 241 -0.74 -3.67 8.59
C ALA A 241 0.13 -4.82 9.12
N LEU A 242 -0.41 -5.62 10.05
CA LEU A 242 0.29 -6.79 10.57
C LEU A 242 0.46 -7.88 9.51
N GLY A 243 -0.56 -8.13 8.69
CA GLY A 243 -0.49 -9.08 7.56
C GLY A 243 0.61 -8.70 6.57
N THR A 244 0.69 -7.42 6.19
CA THR A 244 1.75 -6.90 5.31
C THR A 244 3.13 -7.05 5.96
N ALA A 245 3.25 -6.73 7.25
CA ALA A 245 4.50 -6.92 7.99
C ALA A 245 4.92 -8.40 8.05
N CYS A 246 3.97 -9.33 8.27
CA CYS A 246 4.21 -10.77 8.23
C CYS A 246 4.66 -11.25 6.84
N ALA A 247 4.07 -10.74 5.78
CA ALA A 247 4.45 -11.06 4.40
C ALA A 247 5.88 -10.58 4.09
N ILE A 248 6.22 -9.34 4.47
CA ILE A 248 7.59 -8.79 4.34
C ILE A 248 8.57 -9.66 5.11
N PHE A 249 8.28 -9.96 6.37
CA PHE A 249 9.12 -10.82 7.21
C PHE A 249 9.30 -12.21 6.58
N GLY A 250 8.23 -12.82 6.07
CA GLY A 250 8.26 -14.11 5.38
C GLY A 250 9.17 -14.11 4.16
N LEU A 251 9.05 -13.10 3.29
CA LEU A 251 9.89 -12.96 2.11
C LEU A 251 11.37 -12.79 2.49
N ILE A 252 11.67 -12.01 3.52
CA ILE A 252 13.03 -11.81 4.03
C ILE A 252 13.57 -13.10 4.68
N ALA A 253 12.74 -13.85 5.43
CA ALA A 253 13.12 -15.15 5.98
C ALA A 253 13.43 -16.16 4.86
N LEU A 254 12.61 -16.21 3.82
CA LEU A 254 12.86 -17.03 2.62
C LEU A 254 14.15 -16.61 1.91
N ALA A 255 14.38 -15.31 1.72
CA ALA A 255 15.63 -14.81 1.14
C ALA A 255 16.85 -15.26 1.95
N THR A 256 16.79 -15.25 3.30
CA THR A 256 17.90 -15.73 4.16
C THR A 256 18.14 -17.24 4.02
N VAL A 257 17.12 -18.04 3.74
CA VAL A 257 17.26 -19.50 3.50
C VAL A 257 17.94 -19.77 2.17
N TRP A 258 17.66 -18.97 1.15
CA TRP A 258 18.17 -19.19 -0.20
C TRP A 258 19.52 -18.51 -0.46
N LEU A 259 19.90 -17.51 0.33
CA LEU A 259 21.15 -16.76 0.17
C LEU A 259 22.42 -17.63 0.24
N PRO A 260 22.61 -18.57 1.21
CA PRO A 260 23.88 -19.30 1.35
C PRO A 260 24.10 -20.24 0.18
N PRO A 261 25.25 -20.14 -0.55
CA PRO A 261 25.63 -21.13 -1.56
C PRO A 261 26.04 -22.46 -0.91
N GLY A 262 25.95 -23.56 -1.67
CA GLY A 262 26.44 -24.87 -1.24
C GLY A 262 25.52 -25.64 -0.30
N VAL A 263 24.38 -25.08 0.12
CA VAL A 263 23.38 -25.83 0.91
C VAL A 263 22.50 -26.67 -0.03
N PRO A 264 22.28 -27.96 0.25
CA PRO A 264 21.46 -28.84 -0.60
C PRO A 264 20.05 -28.30 -0.81
N PRO A 265 19.49 -28.36 -2.03
CA PRO A 265 18.17 -27.77 -2.33
C PRO A 265 17.06 -28.41 -1.50
N ARG A 266 17.16 -29.70 -1.16
CA ARG A 266 16.18 -30.39 -0.29
C ARG A 266 16.11 -29.73 1.11
N SER A 267 17.24 -29.32 1.69
CA SER A 267 17.25 -28.67 3.01
C SER A 267 16.72 -27.24 2.94
N LYS A 268 17.00 -26.51 1.84
CA LYS A 268 16.42 -25.19 1.57
C LYS A 268 14.89 -25.29 1.44
N LEU A 269 14.41 -26.25 0.64
CA LEU A 269 12.98 -26.47 0.44
C LEU A 269 12.24 -26.79 1.75
N ARG A 270 12.79 -27.71 2.57
CA ARG A 270 12.20 -28.05 3.89
C ARG A 270 12.12 -26.82 4.81
N ARG A 271 13.16 -26.00 4.86
CA ARG A 271 13.16 -24.77 5.67
C ARG A 271 12.19 -23.73 5.11
N SER A 272 12.12 -23.60 3.79
CA SER A 272 11.15 -22.72 3.14
C SER A 272 9.71 -23.13 3.45
N LEU A 273 9.40 -24.43 3.42
CA LEU A 273 8.07 -24.92 3.77
C LEU A 273 7.71 -24.57 5.22
N LEU A 274 8.64 -24.72 6.16
CA LEU A 274 8.42 -24.34 7.56
C LEU A 274 8.14 -22.84 7.70
N TRP A 275 8.88 -21.98 6.99
CA TRP A 275 8.64 -20.54 7.01
C TRP A 275 7.32 -20.16 6.36
N VAL A 276 6.96 -20.77 5.22
CA VAL A 276 5.67 -20.54 4.57
C VAL A 276 4.52 -20.94 5.49
N LEU A 277 4.63 -22.09 6.17
CA LEU A 277 3.62 -22.52 7.14
C LEU A 277 3.51 -21.56 8.32
N ALA A 278 4.65 -21.12 8.88
CA ALA A 278 4.67 -20.16 9.98
C ALA A 278 4.02 -18.82 9.58
N VAL A 279 4.35 -18.30 8.39
CA VAL A 279 3.76 -17.07 7.85
C VAL A 279 2.26 -17.25 7.59
N ALA A 280 1.83 -18.40 7.05
CA ALA A 280 0.40 -18.69 6.84
C ALA A 280 -0.38 -18.68 8.16
N VAL A 281 0.18 -19.26 9.23
CA VAL A 281 -0.42 -19.20 10.58
C VAL A 281 -0.48 -17.76 11.10
N MET A 282 0.61 -16.99 10.93
CA MET A 282 0.65 -15.58 11.35
C MET A 282 -0.35 -14.73 10.58
N LEU A 283 -0.48 -14.94 9.26
CA LEU A 283 -1.49 -14.27 8.44
C LEU A 283 -2.91 -14.64 8.88
N GLY A 284 -3.17 -15.93 9.14
CA GLY A 284 -4.45 -16.37 9.68
C GLY A 284 -4.77 -15.75 11.05
N ALA A 285 -3.76 -15.56 11.91
CA ALA A 285 -3.94 -14.84 13.18
C ALA A 285 -4.18 -13.34 12.95
N ALA A 286 -3.50 -12.72 12.00
CA ALA A 286 -3.67 -11.29 11.65
C ALA A 286 -5.10 -11.01 11.15
N THR A 287 -5.74 -11.91 10.42
CA THR A 287 -7.13 -11.75 9.95
C THR A 287 -8.16 -11.74 11.10
N GLN A 288 -7.81 -12.27 12.28
CA GLN A 288 -8.67 -12.20 13.46
C GLN A 288 -8.66 -10.80 14.13
N LEU A 289 -7.67 -9.97 13.80
CA LEU A 289 -7.60 -8.62 14.32
C LEU A 289 -8.50 -7.69 13.50
N ARG A 290 -9.66 -7.37 14.04
CA ARG A 290 -10.69 -6.55 13.40
C ARG A 290 -10.63 -5.06 13.78
N LEU A 291 -9.52 -4.59 14.34
CA LEU A 291 -9.38 -3.18 14.68
C LEU A 291 -9.18 -2.37 13.39
N THR A 292 -10.20 -1.67 12.99
CA THR A 292 -10.17 -0.73 11.87
C THR A 292 -10.51 0.65 12.37
N VAL A 293 -9.69 1.62 12.02
CA VAL A 293 -9.90 3.03 12.37
C VAL A 293 -10.07 3.80 11.07
N ASP A 294 -11.18 4.52 10.97
CA ASP A 294 -11.39 5.48 9.90
C ASP A 294 -10.67 6.77 10.28
N VAL A 295 -9.60 7.09 9.55
CA VAL A 295 -8.79 8.29 9.76
C VAL A 295 -9.18 9.42 8.80
N THR A 296 -10.20 9.20 7.96
CA THR A 296 -10.68 10.22 7.03
C THR A 296 -11.37 11.37 7.77
N GLU A 297 -11.12 12.57 7.30
CA GLU A 297 -11.73 13.77 7.89
C GLU A 297 -13.23 13.82 7.63
N ASP A 298 -13.66 13.37 6.45
CA ASP A 298 -15.06 13.28 6.05
C ASP A 298 -15.80 12.04 6.59
N ARG A 299 -15.08 11.14 7.29
CA ARG A 299 -15.61 9.88 7.84
C ARG A 299 -16.35 9.03 6.80
N ARG A 300 -15.86 9.05 5.56
CA ARG A 300 -16.50 8.33 4.45
C ARG A 300 -16.62 6.83 4.66
N ASN A 301 -15.79 6.25 5.52
CA ASN A 301 -15.77 4.81 5.82
C ASN A 301 -16.54 4.45 7.09
N SER A 302 -17.11 5.41 7.78
CA SER A 302 -17.87 5.22 9.03
C SER A 302 -19.20 5.97 8.97
N PHE A 303 -20.13 5.60 9.84
CA PHE A 303 -21.32 6.40 10.07
C PHE A 303 -21.01 7.58 11.01
N PRO A 304 -21.88 8.61 11.06
CA PRO A 304 -21.77 9.66 12.06
C PRO A 304 -21.59 9.07 13.48
N ALA A 305 -20.85 9.76 14.32
CA ALA A 305 -20.46 9.22 15.65
C ALA A 305 -21.65 8.81 16.53
N ALA A 306 -22.80 9.50 16.39
CA ALA A 306 -24.02 9.19 17.12
C ALA A 306 -24.63 7.86 16.63
N ASP A 307 -24.73 7.68 15.30
CA ASP A 307 -25.23 6.45 14.68
C ASP A 307 -24.30 5.27 14.98
N GLN A 308 -22.98 5.47 14.89
CA GLN A 308 -22.01 4.41 15.17
C GLN A 308 -22.09 3.91 16.62
N LYS A 309 -22.26 4.84 17.58
CA LYS A 309 -22.45 4.46 18.99
C LYS A 309 -23.74 3.67 19.20
N LEU A 310 -24.83 4.08 18.55
CA LEU A 310 -26.12 3.40 18.65
C LEU A 310 -26.05 2.01 18.02
N LEU A 311 -25.53 1.89 16.81
CA LEU A 311 -25.35 0.60 16.10
C LEU A 311 -24.50 -0.38 16.92
N ALA A 312 -23.43 0.10 17.59
CA ALA A 312 -22.60 -0.75 18.44
C ALA A 312 -23.33 -1.34 19.66
N THR A 313 -24.46 -0.75 20.07
CA THR A 313 -25.31 -1.29 21.16
C THR A 313 -26.25 -2.42 20.69
N LEU A 314 -26.46 -2.54 19.38
CA LEU A 314 -27.34 -3.55 18.79
C LEU A 314 -26.62 -4.90 18.75
N ARG A 315 -27.05 -5.84 19.59
CA ARG A 315 -26.35 -7.13 19.79
C ARG A 315 -26.97 -8.29 19.03
N LEU A 316 -28.24 -8.15 18.59
CA LEU A 316 -28.90 -9.21 17.81
C LEU A 316 -28.28 -9.29 16.40
N PRO A 317 -28.30 -10.47 15.78
CA PRO A 317 -27.79 -10.63 14.42
C PRO A 317 -28.63 -9.85 13.42
N LEU A 318 -27.97 -9.07 12.57
CA LEU A 318 -28.54 -8.46 11.39
C LEU A 318 -28.24 -9.34 10.18
N LEU A 319 -29.29 -9.85 9.55
CA LEU A 319 -29.17 -10.55 8.29
C LEU A 319 -29.59 -9.61 7.17
N VAL A 320 -28.71 -9.42 6.19
CA VAL A 320 -28.96 -8.62 5.00
C VAL A 320 -28.95 -9.52 3.78
N THR A 321 -30.09 -9.63 3.11
CA THR A 321 -30.19 -10.41 1.86
C THR A 321 -30.27 -9.43 0.70
N VAL A 322 -29.29 -9.50 -0.21
CA VAL A 322 -29.17 -8.57 -1.34
C VAL A 322 -29.58 -9.26 -2.63
N HIS A 323 -30.64 -8.75 -3.28
CA HIS A 323 -31.16 -9.24 -4.56
C HIS A 323 -30.57 -8.42 -5.73
N LEU A 324 -29.24 -8.27 -5.76
CA LEU A 324 -28.48 -7.63 -6.82
C LEU A 324 -27.42 -8.59 -7.32
N ALA A 325 -27.14 -8.56 -8.62
CA ALA A 325 -26.00 -9.26 -9.18
C ALA A 325 -24.69 -8.62 -8.68
N PRO A 326 -23.62 -9.40 -8.42
CA PRO A 326 -22.32 -8.86 -7.98
C PRO A 326 -21.72 -7.84 -8.94
N GLU A 327 -22.07 -7.92 -10.23
CA GLU A 327 -21.62 -7.02 -11.30
C GLU A 327 -22.46 -5.73 -11.42
N ASP A 328 -23.59 -5.64 -10.69
CA ASP A 328 -24.44 -4.45 -10.71
C ASP A 328 -23.71 -3.29 -9.98
N PRO A 329 -23.56 -2.11 -10.61
CA PRO A 329 -22.94 -0.95 -9.97
C PRO A 329 -23.60 -0.57 -8.64
N ARG A 330 -24.92 -0.77 -8.51
CA ARG A 330 -25.66 -0.50 -7.25
C ARG A 330 -25.19 -1.40 -6.11
N TYR A 331 -24.79 -2.64 -6.41
CA TYR A 331 -24.20 -3.52 -5.40
C TYR A 331 -22.89 -2.98 -4.86
N ALA A 332 -22.01 -2.49 -5.73
CA ALA A 332 -20.75 -1.88 -5.34
C ALA A 332 -20.97 -0.63 -4.46
N ASP A 333 -21.97 0.20 -4.80
CA ASP A 333 -22.34 1.37 -4.01
C ASP A 333 -22.93 0.98 -2.66
N LEU A 334 -23.85 0.01 -2.61
CA LEU A 334 -24.40 -0.53 -1.38
C LEU A 334 -23.30 -1.12 -0.48
N GLN A 335 -22.43 -1.92 -1.05
CA GLN A 335 -21.30 -2.52 -0.34
C GLN A 335 -20.42 -1.46 0.31
N ARG A 336 -20.05 -0.42 -0.44
CA ARG A 336 -19.18 0.65 0.04
C ARG A 336 -19.84 1.55 1.08
N ASN A 337 -21.07 2.00 0.77
CA ASN A 337 -21.72 3.06 1.55
C ASN A 337 -22.46 2.54 2.78
N VAL A 338 -22.91 1.25 2.76
CA VAL A 338 -23.75 0.69 3.81
C VAL A 338 -23.17 -0.58 4.41
N LEU A 339 -23.01 -1.66 3.62
CA LEU A 339 -22.70 -2.97 4.17
C LEU A 339 -21.35 -3.00 4.89
N ALA A 340 -20.30 -2.50 4.24
CA ALA A 340 -18.96 -2.44 4.85
C ALA A 340 -18.91 -1.54 6.11
N LYS A 341 -19.76 -0.51 6.19
CA LYS A 341 -19.88 0.33 7.39
C LYS A 341 -20.65 -0.38 8.49
N LEU A 342 -21.73 -1.11 8.15
CA LEU A 342 -22.49 -1.92 9.10
C LEU A 342 -21.64 -3.03 9.71
N GLU A 343 -20.88 -3.76 8.88
CA GLU A 343 -19.96 -4.82 9.34
C GLU A 343 -18.90 -4.31 10.32
N ARG A 344 -18.50 -3.01 10.19
CA ARG A 344 -17.56 -2.38 11.12
C ARG A 344 -18.24 -1.84 12.37
N ALA A 345 -19.49 -1.35 12.26
CA ALA A 345 -20.21 -0.71 13.36
C ALA A 345 -20.91 -1.71 14.26
N MET A 346 -21.36 -2.85 13.73
CA MET A 346 -22.12 -3.87 14.46
C MET A 346 -21.34 -5.19 14.57
N PRO A 347 -21.40 -5.87 15.71
CA PRO A 347 -20.62 -7.11 15.92
C PRO A 347 -21.14 -8.31 15.12
N ASN A 348 -22.43 -8.37 14.82
CA ASN A 348 -23.10 -9.53 14.25
C ASN A 348 -23.89 -9.16 12.98
N VAL A 349 -23.19 -8.87 11.89
CA VAL A 349 -23.78 -8.64 10.57
C VAL A 349 -23.44 -9.82 9.66
N SER A 350 -24.44 -10.34 8.95
CA SER A 350 -24.25 -11.35 7.93
C SER A 350 -24.93 -10.89 6.63
N VAL A 351 -24.17 -10.89 5.55
CA VAL A 351 -24.63 -10.50 4.24
C VAL A 351 -24.75 -11.73 3.35
N ALA A 352 -25.92 -11.96 2.78
CA ALA A 352 -26.19 -13.05 1.84
C ALA A 352 -26.61 -12.45 0.48
N LEU A 353 -26.11 -13.02 -0.60
CA LEU A 353 -26.62 -12.72 -1.94
C LEU A 353 -27.83 -13.64 -2.19
N GLY A 354 -29.01 -13.03 -2.27
CA GLY A 354 -30.26 -13.71 -2.54
C GLY A 354 -30.52 -13.75 -4.05
N GLY A 355 -30.72 -14.94 -4.59
CA GLY A 355 -31.12 -15.14 -5.98
C GLY A 355 -30.30 -16.22 -6.70
N PRO A 356 -30.89 -16.95 -7.68
CA PRO A 356 -30.16 -17.89 -8.50
C PRO A 356 -29.17 -17.14 -9.37
N ARG A 357 -27.98 -17.70 -9.54
CA ARG A 357 -27.02 -17.30 -10.57
C ARG A 357 -27.66 -17.52 -11.94
N GLN A 358 -28.41 -16.54 -12.42
CA GLN A 358 -28.97 -16.62 -13.76
C GLN A 358 -27.99 -16.02 -14.76
N GLY A 359 -27.42 -16.92 -15.57
CA GLY A 359 -26.91 -16.55 -16.88
C GLY A 359 -28.06 -15.94 -17.71
N PHE A 360 -27.72 -15.18 -18.72
CA PHE A 360 -28.54 -14.39 -19.64
C PHE A 360 -29.78 -15.09 -20.30
N SER A 361 -30.33 -16.19 -19.81
CA SER A 361 -31.29 -17.03 -20.52
C SER A 361 -32.59 -17.35 -19.80
N SER A 362 -33.03 -16.64 -18.79
CA SER A 362 -34.38 -16.85 -18.25
C SER A 362 -35.17 -15.56 -18.07
N GLY A 363 -36.13 -15.35 -18.93
CA GLY A 363 -37.00 -14.19 -18.97
C GLY A 363 -38.16 -14.26 -17.97
N SER A 364 -37.87 -14.43 -16.69
CA SER A 364 -38.78 -14.09 -15.59
C SER A 364 -38.18 -12.90 -14.87
N SER A 365 -38.82 -11.74 -15.00
CA SER A 365 -38.55 -10.56 -14.20
C SER A 365 -38.77 -10.94 -12.74
N ASP A 366 -37.69 -11.17 -12.02
CA ASP A 366 -37.72 -11.37 -10.57
C ASP A 366 -38.17 -10.03 -9.97
N GLU A 367 -39.40 -9.96 -9.48
CA GLU A 367 -40.01 -8.73 -8.93
C GLU A 367 -39.16 -8.18 -7.75
N SER A 368 -38.36 -9.03 -7.14
CA SER A 368 -37.45 -8.70 -6.04
C SER A 368 -36.10 -8.16 -6.49
N TYR A 369 -35.74 -8.18 -7.79
CA TYR A 369 -34.45 -7.68 -8.24
C TYR A 369 -34.25 -6.19 -7.92
N GLY A 370 -33.13 -5.88 -7.26
CA GLY A 370 -32.82 -4.54 -6.79
C GLY A 370 -33.30 -4.28 -5.37
N GLU A 371 -33.98 -5.22 -4.72
CA GLU A 371 -34.36 -5.11 -3.31
C GLU A 371 -33.28 -5.65 -2.39
N VAL A 372 -33.18 -5.04 -1.21
CA VAL A 372 -32.33 -5.48 -0.12
C VAL A 372 -33.22 -5.69 1.10
N GLU A 373 -33.27 -6.91 1.58
CA GLU A 373 -34.03 -7.30 2.75
C GLU A 373 -33.12 -7.21 3.99
N TYR A 374 -33.62 -6.53 5.02
CA TYR A 374 -32.97 -6.40 6.32
C TYR A 374 -33.81 -7.13 7.39
N VAL A 375 -33.22 -8.09 8.06
CA VAL A 375 -33.88 -8.86 9.12
C VAL A 375 -33.12 -8.65 10.43
N TYR A 376 -33.82 -8.12 11.44
CA TYR A 376 -33.28 -7.89 12.77
C TYR A 376 -34.28 -8.27 13.86
N GLY A 377 -33.90 -9.16 14.78
CA GLY A 377 -34.75 -9.56 15.91
C GLY A 377 -36.10 -10.18 15.51
N GLY A 378 -36.19 -10.85 14.36
CA GLY A 378 -37.42 -11.47 13.83
C GLY A 378 -38.36 -10.49 13.12
N ARG A 379 -37.97 -9.23 12.94
CA ARG A 379 -38.66 -8.25 12.09
C ARG A 379 -37.90 -8.11 10.78
N SER A 380 -38.60 -7.95 9.69
CA SER A 380 -38.00 -7.71 8.37
C SER A 380 -38.58 -6.48 7.70
N ASP A 381 -37.75 -5.81 6.92
CA ASP A 381 -38.15 -4.71 6.05
C ASP A 381 -37.25 -4.70 4.80
N THR A 382 -37.71 -4.08 3.71
CA THR A 382 -37.01 -4.06 2.44
C THR A 382 -36.75 -2.64 1.97
N SER A 383 -35.62 -2.43 1.29
CA SER A 383 -35.30 -1.14 0.68
C SER A 383 -34.61 -1.36 -0.67
N ARG A 384 -34.82 -0.44 -1.60
CA ARG A 384 -34.09 -0.37 -2.90
C ARG A 384 -33.00 0.69 -2.88
N SER A 385 -32.82 1.38 -1.76
CA SER A 385 -31.85 2.44 -1.60
C SER A 385 -30.46 1.90 -1.30
N THR A 386 -29.44 2.58 -1.80
CA THR A 386 -28.02 2.38 -1.46
C THR A 386 -27.52 3.48 -0.53
N SER A 387 -28.41 4.38 -0.07
CA SER A 387 -28.07 5.54 0.76
C SER A 387 -28.18 5.24 2.26
N PRO A 388 -27.15 5.51 3.07
CA PRO A 388 -27.24 5.39 4.52
C PRO A 388 -28.36 6.23 5.15
N ARG A 389 -28.73 7.36 4.53
CA ARG A 389 -29.78 8.26 5.04
C ARG A 389 -31.16 7.60 5.07
N GLU A 390 -31.42 6.65 4.19
CA GLU A 390 -32.70 5.93 4.13
C GLU A 390 -32.62 4.61 4.89
N ILE A 391 -31.47 3.94 4.87
CA ILE A 391 -31.30 2.62 5.48
C ILE A 391 -31.18 2.69 7.00
N LEU A 392 -30.47 3.70 7.57
CA LEU A 392 -30.30 3.81 9.00
C LEU A 392 -31.63 3.97 9.75
N PRO A 393 -32.58 4.86 9.34
CA PRO A 393 -33.90 4.96 9.97
C PRO A 393 -34.69 3.65 9.92
N LEU A 394 -34.62 2.90 8.80
CA LEU A 394 -35.23 1.59 8.67
C LEU A 394 -34.65 0.60 9.70
N LEU A 395 -33.34 0.55 9.83
CA LEU A 395 -32.69 -0.32 10.83
C LEU A 395 -33.07 0.06 12.26
N TYR A 396 -33.21 1.36 12.57
CA TYR A 396 -33.66 1.82 13.89
C TYR A 396 -35.12 1.43 14.17
N ALA A 397 -35.98 1.52 13.16
CA ALA A 397 -37.37 1.06 13.27
C ALA A 397 -37.45 -0.46 13.52
N LEU A 398 -36.65 -1.27 12.81
CA LEU A 398 -36.56 -2.71 13.05
C LEU A 398 -36.03 -3.03 14.44
N ALA A 399 -35.06 -2.26 14.93
CA ALA A 399 -34.49 -2.43 16.28
C ALA A 399 -35.40 -1.88 17.37
N GLY A 400 -36.42 -1.09 17.05
CA GLY A 400 -37.30 -0.45 18.01
C GLY A 400 -36.62 0.66 18.82
N VAL A 401 -35.60 1.31 18.23
CA VAL A 401 -34.83 2.41 18.86
C VAL A 401 -35.10 3.72 18.16
N SER A 402 -35.14 4.82 18.88
CA SER A 402 -35.26 6.14 18.26
C SER A 402 -33.97 6.56 17.56
N PRO A 403 -34.06 7.20 16.38
CA PRO A 403 -32.86 7.72 15.69
C PRO A 403 -32.10 8.71 16.59
N PRO A 404 -30.77 8.70 16.54
CA PRO A 404 -29.96 9.63 17.30
C PRO A 404 -30.15 11.05 16.76
N VAL A 405 -30.10 12.05 17.65
CA VAL A 405 -30.14 13.45 17.24
C VAL A 405 -28.84 13.83 16.55
N PRO A 406 -28.88 14.38 15.33
CA PRO A 406 -27.67 14.83 14.63
C PRO A 406 -26.91 15.85 15.48
N THR A 407 -25.60 15.69 15.63
CA THR A 407 -24.78 16.66 16.34
C THR A 407 -24.55 17.88 15.43
N PRO A 408 -24.96 19.08 15.78
CA PRO A 408 -24.71 20.27 14.95
C PRO A 408 -23.22 20.45 14.72
N GLY A 409 -22.83 20.77 13.47
CA GLY A 409 -21.42 21.00 13.10
C GLY A 409 -20.59 19.74 12.86
N SER A 410 -21.18 18.56 12.80
CA SER A 410 -20.47 17.30 12.47
C SER A 410 -20.34 17.04 10.97
N GLU A 411 -20.92 17.89 10.14
CA GLU A 411 -20.85 17.73 8.69
C GLU A 411 -19.47 18.19 8.16
N TYR A 412 -18.93 17.41 7.24
CA TYR A 412 -17.67 17.75 6.58
C TYR A 412 -17.87 18.97 5.68
N PRO A 413 -17.09 20.05 5.84
CA PRO A 413 -17.31 21.27 5.10
C PRO A 413 -16.88 21.19 3.64
N GLY A 414 -15.97 20.23 3.33
CA GLY A 414 -15.24 20.18 2.09
C GLY A 414 -14.20 21.30 1.96
N TYR A 415 -13.28 21.15 1.02
CA TYR A 415 -12.19 22.12 0.83
C TYR A 415 -12.03 22.51 -0.64
N PRO A 416 -13.04 23.17 -1.24
CA PRO A 416 -12.92 23.64 -2.61
C PRO A 416 -11.77 24.63 -2.73
N LEU A 417 -10.90 24.44 -3.71
CA LEU A 417 -9.76 25.30 -4.00
C LEU A 417 -9.56 25.44 -5.51
N VAL A 418 -9.55 26.67 -5.99
CA VAL A 418 -9.19 26.99 -7.37
C VAL A 418 -7.75 27.50 -7.36
N ALA A 419 -6.82 26.69 -7.82
CA ALA A 419 -5.41 27.00 -7.88
C ALA A 419 -4.84 26.70 -9.27
N SER A 420 -3.91 27.55 -9.76
CA SER A 420 -3.13 27.23 -10.96
C SER A 420 -1.93 26.36 -10.60
N ALA A 421 -1.81 25.23 -11.28
CA ALA A 421 -0.70 24.32 -11.12
C ALA A 421 0.43 24.52 -12.15
N ASP A 422 0.34 25.54 -13.03
CA ASP A 422 1.29 25.72 -14.14
C ASP A 422 2.74 25.84 -13.66
N ALA A 423 2.98 26.56 -12.56
CA ALA A 423 4.30 26.70 -11.96
C ALA A 423 4.89 25.36 -11.48
N THR A 424 4.06 24.40 -11.15
CA THR A 424 4.51 23.06 -10.66
C THR A 424 5.13 22.24 -11.78
N LEU A 425 4.72 22.45 -13.03
CA LEU A 425 5.35 21.83 -14.19
C LEU A 425 6.83 22.18 -14.28
N PHE A 426 7.20 23.45 -14.06
CA PHE A 426 8.61 23.86 -14.04
C PHE A 426 9.41 23.12 -12.97
N TRP A 427 8.79 22.86 -11.81
CA TRP A 427 9.44 22.09 -10.75
C TRP A 427 9.68 20.64 -11.18
N PHE A 428 8.66 19.94 -11.66
CA PHE A 428 8.75 18.51 -11.98
C PHE A 428 9.50 18.20 -13.27
N PHE A 429 9.45 19.08 -14.27
CA PHE A 429 10.13 18.88 -15.56
C PHE A 429 11.50 19.58 -15.65
N GLY A 430 11.80 20.53 -14.74
CA GLY A 430 13.06 21.27 -14.74
C GLY A 430 13.78 21.22 -13.40
N GLY A 431 13.24 21.85 -12.36
CA GLY A 431 13.92 22.06 -11.08
C GLY A 431 14.32 20.76 -10.39
N LEU A 432 13.38 19.86 -10.17
CA LEU A 432 13.62 18.59 -9.48
C LEU A 432 14.53 17.64 -10.27
N PRO A 433 14.35 17.41 -11.59
CA PRO A 433 15.30 16.67 -12.42
C PRO A 433 16.72 17.23 -12.36
N LEU A 434 16.85 18.57 -12.44
CA LEU A 434 18.17 19.22 -12.33
C LEU A 434 18.85 18.92 -10.98
N LEU A 435 18.12 19.05 -9.88
CA LEU A 435 18.63 18.73 -8.54
C LEU A 435 19.06 17.26 -8.44
N ILE A 436 18.29 16.34 -9.03
CA ILE A 436 18.61 14.90 -9.07
C ILE A 436 19.93 14.67 -9.83
N VAL A 437 20.09 15.29 -11.01
CA VAL A 437 21.31 15.16 -11.82
C VAL A 437 22.51 15.75 -11.10
N LEU A 438 22.37 16.92 -10.49
CA LEU A 438 23.42 17.57 -9.70
C LEU A 438 23.82 16.70 -8.50
N SER A 439 22.85 16.16 -7.77
CA SER A 439 23.10 15.26 -6.64
C SER A 439 23.86 14.00 -7.06
N TRP A 440 23.43 13.40 -8.18
CA TRP A 440 24.12 12.26 -8.76
C TRP A 440 25.56 12.58 -9.15
N TRP A 441 25.80 13.74 -9.76
CA TRP A 441 27.13 14.18 -10.16
C TRP A 441 28.03 14.44 -8.95
N CYS A 442 27.52 15.07 -7.87
CA CYS A 442 28.25 15.32 -6.63
C CYS A 442 28.67 14.03 -5.93
N ILE A 443 27.79 13.02 -5.86
CA ILE A 443 28.08 11.73 -5.23
C ILE A 443 29.19 10.97 -5.97
N ARG A 444 29.29 11.15 -7.29
CA ARG A 444 30.29 10.48 -8.12
C ARG A 444 31.66 11.13 -8.14
N ARG A 445 31.78 12.36 -7.68
CA ARG A 445 33.10 13.01 -7.57
C ARG A 445 33.93 12.27 -6.51
N PRO A 446 35.15 11.78 -6.86
CA PRO A 446 36.06 11.27 -5.83
C PRO A 446 36.34 12.42 -4.85
N PRO A 447 36.48 12.12 -3.52
CA PRO A 447 36.94 13.11 -2.58
C PRO A 447 38.25 13.68 -3.11
N SER A 448 38.34 15.00 -3.26
CA SER A 448 39.60 15.66 -3.62
C SER A 448 40.60 15.24 -2.56
N ILE A 449 41.59 14.45 -2.96
CA ILE A 449 42.75 14.14 -2.12
C ILE A 449 43.41 15.49 -1.87
N ASP A 450 43.35 15.95 -0.64
CA ASP A 450 43.98 17.18 -0.22
C ASP A 450 45.51 17.02 -0.47
N SER A 451 46.00 17.63 -1.54
CA SER A 451 47.40 17.58 -1.96
C SER A 451 48.33 18.25 -0.96
N SER A 452 47.79 18.83 0.12
CA SER A 452 48.56 19.41 1.24
C SER A 452 49.28 18.35 2.09
N LEU A 453 48.79 17.07 2.11
CA LEU A 453 49.42 16.02 2.91
C LEU A 453 50.60 15.31 2.20
N MET A 454 50.83 15.56 0.91
CA MET A 454 51.96 15.00 0.18
C MET A 454 53.25 15.87 0.26
N HIS A 455 53.16 17.10 0.80
CA HIS A 455 54.30 18.01 0.86
C HIS A 455 55.09 17.96 2.21
N GLU A 456 54.59 17.29 3.25
CA GLU A 456 55.33 17.20 4.54
C GLU A 456 56.13 15.92 4.76
N GLY A 457 56.13 14.99 3.79
CA GLY A 457 56.82 13.69 3.89
C GLY A 457 58.19 13.60 3.23
N GLY A 458 58.72 14.71 2.72
CA GLY A 458 59.99 14.68 1.98
C GLY A 458 61.03 15.69 2.53
N LEU A 459 61.59 15.44 3.70
CA LEU A 459 62.90 15.97 4.17
C LEU A 459 63.10 15.55 5.63
N SER A 460 63.71 14.39 5.86
CA SER A 460 64.70 14.16 6.93
C SER A 460 65.32 12.76 6.81
#